data_c882b9ad38e4ae2b88cb6e014b619dbb
#
_entry.id   c882b9ad38e4ae2b88cb6e014b619dbb
#
_cell.length_a   1.000
_cell.length_b   1.000
_cell.length_c   1.000
_cell.angle_alpha   90.00
_cell.angle_beta   90.00
_cell.angle_gamma   90.00
#
_symmetry.space_group_name_H-M   'P 1'
#
loop_
_entity.id
_entity.type
_entity.pdbx_description
1 polymer ?
#
loop_
_entity_poly.entity_id
_entity_poly.type
_entity_poly.pdbx_seq_one_letter_code
_entity_poly.pdbx_strand_id
1 'polypeptide(L)'
;MNRIFLLCTLLALVAAALSCSDKSQTGANGDTPTEAYKRLFAAVKTGDPAAIRAEMTKKTYEFAGSTAKQMGKTADEQIKYGMTATTYSDTLPTIRDERVKDNMGAVEVWNAKDSRWEDLPFMIEDGKWKLAYGEAWGRMFHSPGKGRDQIEKEAANAISPPTVSTAPNFNMMPNGNAK
;
A
#
# COMPACT_ATOMS: atom_id res chain seq x y z
N MET A 1 38.24 43.82 -39.92
CA MET A 1 38.20 42.33 -39.70
C MET A 1 38.01 42.14 -38.22
N ASN A 2 37.07 41.23 -37.81
CA ASN A 2 36.80 40.73 -36.47
C ASN A 2 35.94 41.58 -35.50
N ARG A 3 34.72 41.91 -35.88
CA ARG A 3 33.69 42.32 -34.88
C ARG A 3 32.34 41.60 -35.07
N ILE A 4 32.26 40.59 -35.91
CA ILE A 4 30.99 39.92 -36.25
C ILE A 4 30.87 38.53 -35.58
N PHE A 5 31.93 38.02 -34.92
CA PHE A 5 31.91 36.66 -34.30
C PHE A 5 31.49 36.59 -32.83
N LEU A 6 31.11 37.74 -32.22
CA LEU A 6 30.81 37.77 -30.77
C LEU A 6 29.30 37.87 -30.44
N LEU A 7 28.42 37.68 -31.41
CA LEU A 7 26.97 37.90 -31.21
C LEU A 7 26.12 36.62 -31.41
N CYS A 8 26.74 35.47 -31.72
CA CYS A 8 26.00 34.20 -31.92
C CYS A 8 26.10 33.19 -30.77
N THR A 9 26.79 33.50 -29.67
CA THR A 9 26.98 32.55 -28.54
C THR A 9 26.12 32.84 -27.30
N LEU A 10 25.17 33.77 -27.37
CA LEU A 10 24.37 34.15 -26.19
C LEU A 10 22.88 33.79 -26.29
N LEU A 11 22.48 32.91 -27.21
CA LEU A 11 21.05 32.56 -27.37
C LEU A 11 20.75 31.04 -27.27
N ALA A 12 21.57 30.28 -26.57
CA ALA A 12 21.37 28.81 -26.40
C ALA A 12 21.33 28.37 -24.94
N LEU A 13 20.87 29.20 -23.99
CA LEU A 13 20.87 28.83 -22.56
C LEU A 13 19.56 29.16 -21.83
N VAL A 14 18.39 29.03 -22.46
CA VAL A 14 17.09 29.10 -21.73
C VAL A 14 16.11 28.13 -22.36
N ALA A 15 16.32 26.84 -22.18
CA ALA A 15 15.27 25.82 -22.37
C ALA A 15 15.54 24.58 -21.52
N ALA A 16 15.86 24.74 -20.25
CA ALA A 16 16.00 23.61 -19.31
C ALA A 16 15.34 23.98 -18.00
N ALA A 17 14.02 24.18 -18.00
CA ALA A 17 13.27 24.21 -16.76
C ALA A 17 11.80 23.93 -17.07
N LEU A 18 11.31 22.90 -16.43
CA LEU A 18 9.91 22.50 -16.17
C LEU A 18 9.58 21.11 -16.73
N SER A 19 10.42 20.13 -16.40
CA SER A 19 9.88 18.79 -16.16
C SER A 19 9.78 18.63 -14.65
N CYS A 20 8.71 19.11 -14.03
CA CYS A 20 8.21 18.53 -12.79
C CYS A 20 7.64 17.16 -13.15
N SER A 21 8.50 16.19 -13.38
CA SER A 21 8.16 14.81 -13.20
C SER A 21 7.96 14.63 -11.70
N ASP A 22 6.76 14.29 -11.27
CA ASP A 22 6.57 13.56 -10.01
C ASP A 22 7.55 12.39 -10.04
N LYS A 23 8.69 12.55 -9.37
CA LYS A 23 9.65 11.47 -9.20
C LYS A 23 9.03 10.55 -8.17
N SER A 24 8.21 9.58 -8.61
CA SER A 24 8.03 8.35 -7.87
C SER A 24 9.42 7.90 -7.43
N GLN A 25 9.69 7.89 -6.12
CA GLN A 25 10.98 7.40 -5.63
C GLN A 25 11.04 5.92 -5.95
N THR A 26 11.78 5.59 -6.98
CA THR A 26 12.22 4.21 -7.23
C THR A 26 13.32 3.91 -6.20
N GLY A 27 13.23 2.77 -5.55
CA GLY A 27 14.33 2.27 -4.72
C GLY A 27 15.63 2.15 -5.54
N ALA A 28 16.76 1.92 -4.90
CA ALA A 28 18.02 1.71 -5.57
C ALA A 28 17.86 0.67 -6.70
N ASN A 29 18.42 0.95 -7.88
CA ASN A 29 18.38 0.07 -9.07
C ASN A 29 16.98 -0.22 -9.68
N GLY A 30 16.04 0.71 -9.57
CA GLY A 30 14.71 0.54 -10.15
C GLY A 30 13.77 -0.37 -9.36
N ASP A 31 14.09 -0.64 -8.09
CA ASP A 31 13.24 -1.41 -7.19
C ASP A 31 11.89 -0.74 -6.95
N THR A 32 10.80 -1.52 -6.91
CA THR A 32 9.44 -1.05 -6.70
C THR A 32 8.75 -1.81 -5.57
N PRO A 33 7.65 -1.30 -5.00
CA PRO A 33 6.84 -2.03 -4.01
C PRO A 33 6.37 -3.39 -4.52
N THR A 34 6.01 -3.50 -5.80
CA THR A 34 5.61 -4.76 -6.44
C THR A 34 6.76 -5.76 -6.47
N GLU A 35 7.97 -5.33 -6.82
CA GLU A 35 9.14 -6.20 -6.80
C GLU A 35 9.50 -6.62 -5.37
N ALA A 36 9.36 -5.73 -4.39
CA ALA A 36 9.52 -6.04 -2.98
C ALA A 36 8.52 -7.10 -2.50
N TYR A 37 7.25 -7.00 -2.90
CA TYR A 37 6.25 -8.03 -2.60
C TYR A 37 6.61 -9.39 -3.20
N LYS A 38 7.07 -9.43 -4.45
CA LYS A 38 7.51 -10.67 -5.10
C LYS A 38 8.70 -11.30 -4.38
N ARG A 39 9.67 -10.49 -3.94
CA ARG A 39 10.81 -10.98 -3.14
C ARG A 39 10.36 -11.52 -1.78
N LEU A 40 9.47 -10.81 -1.09
CA LEU A 40 8.89 -11.30 0.17
C LEU A 40 8.19 -12.64 -0.01
N PHE A 41 7.36 -12.76 -1.07
CA PHE A 41 6.69 -14.01 -1.41
C PHE A 41 7.70 -15.14 -1.63
N ALA A 42 8.74 -14.89 -2.44
CA ALA A 42 9.79 -15.87 -2.70
C ALA A 42 10.55 -16.25 -1.42
N ALA A 43 10.90 -15.28 -0.57
CA ALA A 43 11.57 -15.52 0.72
C ALA A 43 10.73 -16.40 1.63
N VAL A 44 9.41 -16.17 1.73
CA VAL A 44 8.49 -17.02 2.50
C VAL A 44 8.51 -18.46 2.00
N LYS A 45 8.61 -18.68 0.68
CA LYS A 45 8.69 -20.04 0.10
C LYS A 45 9.99 -20.78 0.43
N THR A 46 11.07 -20.05 0.73
CA THR A 46 12.32 -20.71 1.21
C THR A 46 12.19 -21.20 2.65
N GLY A 47 11.31 -20.61 3.46
CA GLY A 47 11.18 -20.87 4.88
C GLY A 47 12.35 -20.33 5.72
N ASP A 48 13.28 -19.56 5.12
CA ASP A 48 14.42 -18.97 5.82
C ASP A 48 14.00 -17.66 6.53
N PRO A 49 14.00 -17.60 7.86
CA PRO A 49 13.62 -16.40 8.59
C PRO A 49 14.52 -15.19 8.29
N ALA A 50 15.80 -15.40 8.01
CA ALA A 50 16.71 -14.30 7.69
C ALA A 50 16.38 -13.67 6.34
N ALA A 51 16.03 -14.48 5.33
CA ALA A 51 15.57 -14.00 4.03
C ALA A 51 14.24 -13.26 4.15
N ILE A 52 13.28 -13.78 4.93
CA ILE A 52 11.99 -13.14 5.15
C ILE A 52 12.17 -11.79 5.87
N ARG A 53 12.99 -11.77 6.93
CA ARG A 53 13.29 -10.54 7.67
C ARG A 53 13.93 -9.46 6.79
N ALA A 54 14.78 -9.83 5.83
CA ALA A 54 15.43 -8.89 4.92
C ALA A 54 14.44 -8.09 4.05
N GLU A 55 13.24 -8.63 3.80
CA GLU A 55 12.17 -7.99 3.02
C GLU A 55 11.18 -7.21 3.90
N MET A 56 11.47 -7.04 5.19
CA MET A 56 10.65 -6.28 6.15
C MET A 56 11.43 -5.09 6.70
N THR A 57 10.73 -4.01 7.01
CA THR A 57 11.33 -2.91 7.78
C THR A 57 11.70 -3.39 9.19
N LYS A 58 12.67 -2.73 9.80
CA LYS A 58 13.05 -2.99 11.19
C LYS A 58 11.84 -2.90 12.12
N LYS A 59 10.98 -1.91 11.92
CA LYS A 59 9.79 -1.72 12.74
C LYS A 59 8.75 -2.81 12.55
N THR A 60 8.60 -3.35 11.33
CA THR A 60 7.74 -4.52 11.09
C THR A 60 8.24 -5.74 11.84
N TYR A 61 9.55 -5.97 11.86
CA TYR A 61 10.13 -7.08 12.62
C TYR A 61 9.99 -6.88 14.15
N GLU A 62 10.17 -5.65 14.65
CA GLU A 62 9.94 -5.31 16.06
C GLU A 62 8.47 -5.51 16.46
N PHE A 63 7.53 -5.12 15.59
CA PHE A 63 6.11 -5.37 15.78
C PHE A 63 5.80 -6.88 15.83
N ALA A 64 6.37 -7.66 14.91
CA ALA A 64 6.24 -9.11 14.93
C ALA A 64 6.76 -9.72 16.24
N GLY A 65 7.92 -9.26 16.74
CA GLY A 65 8.50 -9.71 17.99
C GLY A 65 7.63 -9.39 19.22
N SER A 66 7.04 -8.19 19.25
CA SER A 66 6.13 -7.81 20.34
C SER A 66 4.85 -8.66 20.35
N THR A 67 4.30 -8.94 19.19
CA THR A 67 3.11 -9.80 19.03
C THR A 67 3.44 -11.25 19.37
N ALA A 68 4.58 -11.77 18.90
CA ALA A 68 5.06 -13.12 19.18
C ALA A 68 5.23 -13.38 20.67
N LYS A 69 5.81 -12.40 21.40
CA LYS A 69 6.02 -12.50 22.85
C LYS A 69 4.72 -12.72 23.62
N GLN A 70 3.61 -12.08 23.19
CA GLN A 70 2.29 -12.25 23.80
C GLN A 70 1.74 -13.68 23.59
N MET A 71 2.20 -14.37 22.53
CA MET A 71 1.81 -15.73 22.18
C MET A 71 2.82 -16.81 22.59
N GLY A 72 3.87 -16.43 23.33
CA GLY A 72 4.95 -17.35 23.73
C GLY A 72 5.81 -17.84 22.56
N LYS A 73 5.93 -17.02 21.48
CA LYS A 73 6.68 -17.32 20.25
C LYS A 73 7.87 -16.39 20.08
N THR A 74 8.75 -16.75 19.18
CA THR A 74 9.85 -15.88 18.70
C THR A 74 9.38 -14.98 17.55
N ALA A 75 10.10 -13.89 17.27
CA ALA A 75 9.84 -13.04 16.13
C ALA A 75 9.95 -13.82 14.80
N ASP A 76 10.95 -14.70 14.69
CA ASP A 76 11.16 -15.51 13.48
C ASP A 76 10.01 -16.49 13.23
N GLU A 77 9.44 -17.10 14.27
CA GLU A 77 8.22 -17.91 14.14
C GLU A 77 7.02 -17.05 13.70
N GLN A 78 6.92 -15.81 14.17
CA GLN A 78 5.84 -14.91 13.80
C GLN A 78 5.91 -14.47 12.34
N ILE A 79 7.11 -14.20 11.82
CA ILE A 79 7.28 -13.77 10.43
C ILE A 79 7.29 -14.93 9.42
N LYS A 80 7.33 -16.18 9.87
CA LYS A 80 7.48 -17.37 9.03
C LYS A 80 6.62 -17.36 7.76
N TYR A 81 5.47 -16.73 7.82
CA TYR A 81 4.52 -16.64 6.70
C TYR A 81 4.40 -15.22 6.11
N GLY A 82 5.36 -14.34 6.36
CA GLY A 82 5.43 -13.03 5.71
C GLY A 82 4.49 -11.97 6.26
N MET A 83 3.86 -12.18 7.42
CA MET A 83 2.95 -11.23 8.09
C MET A 83 1.68 -10.85 7.30
N THR A 84 1.45 -11.41 6.11
CA THR A 84 0.26 -11.14 5.30
C THR A 84 -0.43 -12.45 4.90
N ALA A 85 -1.76 -12.45 4.77
CA ALA A 85 -2.50 -13.62 4.33
C ALA A 85 -2.16 -14.03 2.88
N THR A 86 -1.77 -13.06 2.05
CA THR A 86 -1.46 -13.27 0.63
C THR A 86 -0.18 -14.08 0.40
N THR A 87 0.77 -14.08 1.35
CA THR A 87 2.00 -14.88 1.23
C THR A 87 1.83 -16.36 1.58
N TYR A 88 0.66 -16.76 2.11
CA TYR A 88 0.32 -18.18 2.34
C TYR A 88 -0.04 -18.93 1.05
N SER A 89 -0.40 -18.21 -0.01
CA SER A 89 -0.79 -18.82 -1.27
C SER A 89 0.33 -19.69 -1.86
N ASP A 90 0.00 -20.81 -2.50
CA ASP A 90 1.00 -21.69 -3.14
C ASP A 90 1.66 -21.04 -4.36
N THR A 91 0.92 -20.21 -5.04
CA THR A 91 1.39 -19.43 -6.20
C THR A 91 1.33 -17.94 -5.91
N LEU A 92 2.16 -17.17 -6.60
CA LEU A 92 2.16 -15.71 -6.48
C LEU A 92 0.75 -15.17 -6.78
N PRO A 93 0.11 -14.49 -5.83
CA PRO A 93 -1.22 -13.93 -6.04
C PRO A 93 -1.26 -12.85 -7.11
N THR A 94 -2.44 -12.61 -7.68
CA THR A 94 -2.65 -11.51 -8.61
C THR A 94 -2.37 -10.17 -7.94
N ILE A 95 -1.55 -9.35 -8.57
CA ILE A 95 -1.26 -7.97 -8.21
C ILE A 95 -1.97 -7.10 -9.24
N ARG A 96 -2.74 -6.09 -8.84
CA ARG A 96 -3.50 -5.27 -9.79
C ARG A 96 -3.23 -3.78 -9.71
N ASP A 97 -2.59 -3.32 -8.63
CA ASP A 97 -2.33 -1.89 -8.42
C ASP A 97 -1.05 -1.69 -7.62
N GLU A 98 -0.30 -0.65 -7.99
CA GLU A 98 0.86 -0.16 -7.27
C GLU A 98 0.79 1.36 -7.19
N ARG A 99 1.01 1.91 -6.02
CA ARG A 99 1.03 3.36 -5.80
C ARG A 99 2.26 3.72 -4.99
N VAL A 100 2.89 4.82 -5.38
CA VAL A 100 4.09 5.33 -4.70
C VAL A 100 3.95 6.83 -4.50
N LYS A 101 4.28 7.28 -3.30
CA LYS A 101 4.42 8.70 -2.98
C LYS A 101 5.55 8.85 -1.96
N ASP A 102 6.54 9.64 -2.31
CA ASP A 102 7.76 9.80 -1.50
C ASP A 102 8.41 8.44 -1.21
N ASN A 103 8.66 8.13 0.05
CA ASN A 103 9.21 6.85 0.51
C ASN A 103 8.14 5.83 0.93
N MET A 104 6.87 6.07 0.61
CA MET A 104 5.74 5.20 0.92
C MET A 104 5.17 4.59 -0.34
N GLY A 105 4.89 3.30 -0.32
CA GLY A 105 4.30 2.54 -1.41
C GLY A 105 3.17 1.66 -0.93
N ALA A 106 2.25 1.35 -1.81
CA ALA A 106 1.19 0.39 -1.55
C ALA A 106 1.01 -0.53 -2.75
N VAL A 107 0.80 -1.82 -2.49
CA VAL A 107 0.53 -2.84 -3.51
C VAL A 107 -0.77 -3.53 -3.21
N GLU A 108 -1.68 -3.55 -4.17
CA GLU A 108 -2.97 -4.22 -4.00
C GLU A 108 -2.90 -5.64 -4.56
N VAL A 109 -3.09 -6.62 -3.67
CA VAL A 109 -2.89 -8.05 -3.91
C VAL A 109 -4.16 -8.83 -3.62
N TRP A 110 -4.48 -9.81 -4.45
CA TRP A 110 -5.63 -10.69 -4.22
C TRP A 110 -5.38 -11.67 -3.08
N ASN A 111 -6.20 -11.60 -2.04
CA ASN A 111 -6.26 -12.59 -0.99
C ASN A 111 -7.35 -13.62 -1.32
N ALA A 112 -6.93 -14.78 -1.81
CA ALA A 112 -7.85 -15.86 -2.18
C ALA A 112 -8.57 -16.48 -0.98
N LYS A 113 -7.95 -16.47 0.21
CA LYS A 113 -8.54 -17.01 1.44
C LYS A 113 -9.77 -16.22 1.87
N ASP A 114 -9.69 -14.91 1.81
CA ASP A 114 -10.75 -14.01 2.26
C ASP A 114 -11.57 -13.44 1.08
N SER A 115 -11.25 -13.86 -0.16
CA SER A 115 -11.90 -13.41 -1.41
C SER A 115 -11.99 -11.89 -1.52
N ARG A 116 -10.88 -11.20 -1.21
CA ARG A 116 -10.80 -9.73 -1.24
C ARG A 116 -9.45 -9.24 -1.70
N TRP A 117 -9.40 -8.00 -2.11
CA TRP A 117 -8.15 -7.29 -2.35
C TRP A 117 -7.58 -6.76 -1.04
N GLU A 118 -6.29 -6.92 -0.85
CA GLU A 118 -5.53 -6.38 0.29
C GLU A 118 -4.54 -5.34 -0.20
N ASP A 119 -4.51 -4.22 0.50
CA ASP A 119 -3.59 -3.12 0.24
C ASP A 119 -2.40 -3.23 1.20
N LEU A 120 -1.25 -3.64 0.69
CA LEU A 120 -0.07 -3.94 1.48
C LEU A 120 0.86 -2.73 1.53
N PRO A 121 1.28 -2.28 2.73
CA PRO A 121 2.16 -1.12 2.89
C PRO A 121 3.62 -1.48 2.66
N PHE A 122 4.33 -0.61 1.92
CA PHE A 122 5.77 -0.69 1.72
C PHE A 122 6.44 0.64 1.99
N MET A 123 7.67 0.62 2.51
CA MET A 123 8.50 1.81 2.69
C MET A 123 9.93 1.55 2.24
N ILE A 124 10.64 2.62 1.83
CA ILE A 124 12.06 2.53 1.54
C ILE A 124 12.84 2.55 2.86
N GLU A 125 13.60 1.49 3.09
CA GLU A 125 14.58 1.38 4.17
C GLU A 125 15.87 0.77 3.61
N ASP A 126 17.03 1.38 3.90
CA ASP A 126 18.33 0.99 3.36
C ASP A 126 18.38 0.96 1.81
N GLY A 127 17.66 1.89 1.16
CA GLY A 127 17.58 2.02 -0.30
C GLY A 127 16.73 0.97 -1.01
N LYS A 128 15.98 0.12 -0.27
CA LYS A 128 15.11 -0.93 -0.82
C LYS A 128 13.68 -0.76 -0.31
N TRP A 129 12.71 -1.09 -1.15
CA TRP A 129 11.33 -1.26 -0.70
C TRP A 129 11.21 -2.49 0.18
N LYS A 130 10.58 -2.33 1.34
CA LYS A 130 10.34 -3.39 2.32
C LYS A 130 8.92 -3.31 2.87
N LEU A 131 8.36 -4.45 3.26
CA LEU A 131 7.04 -4.49 3.90
C LEU A 131 7.04 -3.65 5.19
N ALA A 132 6.07 -2.73 5.32
CA ALA A 132 5.99 -1.71 6.37
C ALA A 132 4.76 -1.87 7.28
N TYR A 133 4.48 -3.09 7.70
CA TYR A 133 3.31 -3.41 8.52
C TYR A 133 3.38 -2.77 9.91
N GLY A 134 4.57 -2.69 10.51
CA GLY A 134 4.78 -2.07 11.80
C GLY A 134 4.52 -0.57 11.78
N GLU A 135 4.88 0.10 10.70
CA GLU A 135 4.61 1.52 10.47
C GLU A 135 3.14 1.79 10.25
N ALA A 136 2.45 0.93 9.49
CA ALA A 136 1.01 1.03 9.26
C ALA A 136 0.24 0.87 10.57
N TRP A 137 0.58 -0.12 11.37
CA TRP A 137 0.00 -0.30 12.69
C TRP A 137 0.28 0.87 13.64
N GLY A 138 1.50 1.39 13.61
CA GLY A 138 1.94 2.54 14.40
C GLY A 138 1.41 3.89 13.90
N ARG A 139 0.55 3.92 12.87
CA ARG A 139 -0.01 5.12 12.24
C ARG A 139 1.04 6.07 11.66
N MET A 140 2.20 5.55 11.30
CA MET A 140 3.26 6.33 10.66
C MET A 140 3.30 6.13 9.14
N PHE A 141 2.54 5.18 8.64
CA PHE A 141 2.34 4.95 7.22
C PHE A 141 1.06 5.65 6.76
N HIS A 142 1.16 6.39 5.67
CA HIS A 142 0.03 6.98 4.98
C HIS A 142 -0.02 6.42 3.57
N SER A 143 -1.08 5.69 3.24
CA SER A 143 -1.22 5.11 1.90
C SER A 143 -1.10 6.20 0.82
N PRO A 144 -0.33 5.96 -0.25
CA PRO A 144 -0.18 6.89 -1.38
C PRO A 144 -1.44 6.93 -2.25
N GLY A 145 -2.56 7.28 -1.65
CA GLY A 145 -3.87 7.34 -2.28
C GLY A 145 -4.74 6.11 -2.00
N LYS A 146 -5.94 6.09 -2.61
CA LYS A 146 -6.91 5.01 -2.47
C LYS A 146 -6.53 3.84 -3.38
N GLY A 147 -6.62 2.62 -2.87
CA GLY A 147 -6.52 1.41 -3.66
C GLY A 147 -7.68 1.29 -4.66
N ARG A 148 -7.47 0.51 -5.70
CA ARG A 148 -8.46 0.29 -6.75
C ARG A 148 -9.77 -0.30 -6.21
N ASP A 149 -9.67 -1.24 -5.26
CA ASP A 149 -10.83 -1.82 -4.59
C ASP A 149 -11.68 -0.77 -3.87
N GLN A 150 -11.02 0.17 -3.18
CA GLN A 150 -11.70 1.26 -2.50
C GLN A 150 -12.41 2.19 -3.49
N ILE A 151 -11.75 2.55 -4.60
CA ILE A 151 -12.32 3.41 -5.64
C ILE A 151 -13.54 2.73 -6.27
N GLU A 152 -13.46 1.44 -6.59
CA GLU A 152 -14.55 0.66 -7.16
C GLU A 152 -15.76 0.56 -6.21
N LYS A 153 -15.52 0.33 -4.92
CA LYS A 153 -16.58 0.30 -3.89
C LYS A 153 -17.25 1.66 -3.70
N GLU A 154 -16.48 2.73 -3.66
CA GLU A 154 -17.02 4.09 -3.56
C GLU A 154 -17.87 4.45 -4.78
N ALA A 155 -17.43 4.10 -5.99
CA ALA A 155 -18.18 4.30 -7.22
C ALA A 155 -19.49 3.48 -7.23
N ALA A 156 -19.46 2.23 -6.81
CA ALA A 156 -20.65 1.39 -6.70
C ALA A 156 -21.66 1.97 -5.70
N ASN A 157 -21.21 2.45 -4.56
CA ASN A 157 -22.07 3.08 -3.55
C ASN A 157 -22.65 4.42 -4.00
N ALA A 158 -21.94 5.18 -4.83
CA ALA A 158 -22.43 6.43 -5.38
C ALA A 158 -23.57 6.25 -6.40
N ILE A 159 -23.61 5.08 -7.09
CA ILE A 159 -24.64 4.74 -8.07
C ILE A 159 -25.89 4.16 -7.39
N SER A 160 -25.78 3.59 -6.18
CA SER A 160 -26.90 3.05 -5.43
C SER A 160 -27.77 4.20 -4.91
N PRO A 161 -29.08 4.30 -5.31
CA PRO A 161 -29.94 5.33 -4.75
C PRO A 161 -30.02 5.16 -3.24
N PRO A 162 -30.15 6.26 -2.47
CA PRO A 162 -30.30 6.18 -1.04
C PRO A 162 -31.51 5.27 -0.74
N THR A 163 -31.29 4.21 0.01
CA THR A 163 -32.36 3.37 0.53
C THR A 163 -33.22 4.25 1.40
N VAL A 164 -34.32 4.74 0.86
CA VAL A 164 -35.36 5.40 1.64
C VAL A 164 -35.91 4.31 2.55
N SER A 165 -35.48 4.32 3.80
CA SER A 165 -36.09 3.51 4.84
C SER A 165 -37.52 4.02 5.03
N THR A 166 -38.44 3.45 4.27
CA THR A 166 -39.88 3.52 4.57
C THR A 166 -40.15 2.61 5.74
N ALA A 167 -39.65 2.98 6.92
CA ALA A 167 -40.17 2.45 8.17
C ALA A 167 -41.63 2.97 8.25
N PRO A 168 -42.64 2.06 8.33
CA PRO A 168 -44.01 2.50 8.51
C PRO A 168 -44.07 3.23 9.83
N ASN A 169 -44.53 4.49 9.76
CA ASN A 169 -44.73 5.34 10.93
C ASN A 169 -45.98 4.81 11.71
N PHE A 170 -45.75 3.95 12.68
CA PHE A 170 -46.79 3.37 13.54
C PHE A 170 -47.40 4.37 14.58
N ASN A 171 -47.20 5.66 14.44
CA ASN A 171 -47.75 6.67 15.36
C ASN A 171 -49.05 7.28 14.83
N MET A 172 -50.00 6.48 14.36
CA MET A 172 -51.41 6.88 14.20
C MET A 172 -52.32 5.80 14.78
N MET A 173 -52.34 5.69 16.11
CA MET A 173 -53.51 5.16 16.80
C MET A 173 -54.38 6.36 17.24
N PRO A 174 -55.61 6.49 16.75
CA PRO A 174 -56.53 7.48 17.28
C PRO A 174 -56.94 7.07 18.70
N ASN A 175 -56.73 8.00 19.60
CA ASN A 175 -57.12 7.89 20.99
C ASN A 175 -58.68 7.94 21.05
N GLY A 176 -59.31 6.77 21.05
CA GLY A 176 -60.75 6.59 21.17
C GLY A 176 -61.17 6.59 22.63
N ASN A 177 -61.22 7.74 23.29
CA ASN A 177 -62.04 7.93 24.45
C ASN A 177 -63.39 8.48 24.00
N ALA A 178 -64.42 7.61 24.01
CA ALA A 178 -65.83 8.01 24.06
C ALA A 178 -66.57 7.08 24.96
N LYS A 179 -66.96 7.65 26.13
CA LYS A 179 -68.05 7.31 27.08
C LYS A 179 -68.16 5.87 27.59
#